data_fdc998624481d530cae06992abad6dbc
#
_entry.id   fdc998624481d530cae06992abad6dbc
#
_cell.length_a   1.000
_cell.length_b   1.000
_cell.length_c   1.000
_cell.angle_alpha   90.00
_cell.angle_beta   90.00
_cell.angle_gamma   90.00
#
_symmetry.space_group_name_H-M   'P 1'
#
loop_
_entity.id
_entity.type
_entity.pdbx_description
1 polymer ?
#
loop_
_entity_poly.entity_id
_entity_poly.type
_entity_poly.pdbx_seq_one_letter_code
_entity_poly.pdbx_strand_id
1 'polypeptide(L)'
;ILVFVCMLPLINIQEKITLTNNNLTISAGGYTSEIDVNDITELKLLDELPDDSFLRTNGASTDSYDIGKYEGRTLGKCSLYVFDGYSPILMIKSDDTLVFVNSKEDGEIERLYVELCQ
;
A
#
# COMPACT_ATOMS: atom_id res chain seq x y z
N ILE A 1 -32.07 1.15 15.08
CA ILE A 1 -31.93 0.09 14.05
C ILE A 1 -31.09 0.59 12.90
N LEU A 2 -31.38 1.78 12.43
CA LEU A 2 -30.62 2.36 11.33
C LEU A 2 -29.16 2.56 11.69
N VAL A 3 -28.89 2.73 12.96
CA VAL A 3 -27.52 2.91 13.45
C VAL A 3 -26.65 1.72 13.13
N PHE A 4 -27.18 0.53 13.20
CA PHE A 4 -26.42 -0.67 12.90
C PHE A 4 -25.95 -0.69 11.44
N VAL A 5 -26.82 -0.26 10.55
CA VAL A 5 -26.46 -0.21 9.14
C VAL A 5 -25.29 0.75 8.93
N CYS A 6 -25.29 1.86 9.65
CA CYS A 6 -24.20 2.84 9.54
C CYS A 6 -22.90 2.33 10.11
N MET A 7 -22.93 1.36 11.01
CA MET A 7 -21.72 0.83 11.61
C MET A 7 -20.98 -0.12 10.68
N LEU A 8 -21.68 -0.78 9.79
CA LEU A 8 -21.06 -1.77 8.93
C LEU A 8 -19.94 -1.25 8.05
N PRO A 9 -20.09 -0.07 7.43
CA PRO A 9 -19.01 0.46 6.58
C PRO A 9 -17.73 0.79 7.34
N LEU A 10 -17.82 0.96 8.66
CA LEU A 10 -16.66 1.35 9.45
C LEU A 10 -15.61 0.25 9.55
N ILE A 11 -15.99 -1.00 9.31
CA ILE A 11 -15.03 -2.10 9.36
C ILE A 11 -14.37 -2.36 8.03
N ASN A 12 -14.78 -1.65 6.99
CA ASN A 12 -14.19 -1.79 5.66
C ASN A 12 -13.20 -0.67 5.41
N ILE A 13 -11.94 -1.05 5.24
CA ILE A 13 -10.90 -0.11 4.85
C ILE A 13 -11.00 0.08 3.35
N GLN A 14 -11.15 1.31 2.91
CA GLN A 14 -11.18 1.63 1.50
C GLN A 14 -9.82 2.12 1.04
N GLU A 15 -9.31 1.47 0.03
CA GLU A 15 -8.04 1.84 -0.57
C GLU A 15 -8.30 2.68 -1.81
N LYS A 16 -7.49 3.72 -1.98
CA LYS A 16 -7.57 4.56 -3.15
C LYS A 16 -6.19 4.74 -3.74
N ILE A 17 -6.04 4.40 -5.01
CA ILE A 17 -4.79 4.54 -5.74
C ILE A 17 -5.07 5.44 -6.94
N THR A 18 -4.37 6.57 -7.00
CA THR A 18 -4.59 7.56 -8.06
C THR A 18 -3.26 7.96 -8.67
N LEU A 19 -3.19 7.95 -9.99
CA LEU A 19 -2.00 8.41 -10.73
C LEU A 19 -2.41 9.57 -11.62
N THR A 20 -1.92 10.77 -11.31
CA THR A 20 -2.28 11.99 -12.03
C THR A 20 -1.06 12.89 -12.15
N ASN A 21 -0.75 13.32 -13.37
CA ASN A 21 0.34 14.28 -13.61
C ASN A 21 1.66 13.85 -12.99
N ASN A 22 2.01 12.58 -13.15
CA ASN A 22 3.24 11.99 -12.61
C ASN A 22 3.28 11.98 -11.09
N ASN A 23 2.12 12.08 -10.43
CA ASN A 23 2.04 11.96 -8.99
C ASN A 23 1.16 10.76 -8.64
N LEU A 24 1.74 9.82 -7.91
CA LEU A 24 1.04 8.63 -7.45
C LEU A 24 0.62 8.84 -6.01
N THR A 25 -0.66 8.71 -5.74
CA THR A 25 -1.22 8.84 -4.40
C THR A 25 -1.85 7.52 -3.99
N ILE A 26 -1.45 7.00 -2.84
CA ILE A 26 -2.01 5.77 -2.28
C ILE A 26 -2.54 6.11 -0.90
N SER A 27 -3.79 5.79 -0.65
CA SER A 27 -4.37 6.04 0.67
C SER A 27 -5.25 4.89 1.11
N ALA A 28 -5.25 4.63 2.39
CA ALA A 28 -6.11 3.65 3.03
C ALA A 28 -6.07 3.86 4.54
N GLY A 29 -7.21 3.69 5.20
CA GLY A 29 -7.26 3.72 6.65
C GLY A 29 -6.76 5.00 7.30
N GLY A 30 -6.85 6.12 6.61
CA GLY A 30 -6.37 7.39 7.14
C GLY A 30 -4.91 7.68 6.88
N TYR A 31 -4.21 6.79 6.21
CA TYR A 31 -2.80 6.97 5.85
C TYR A 31 -2.68 7.23 4.37
N THR A 32 -1.76 8.10 4.00
CA THR A 32 -1.58 8.51 2.61
C THR A 32 -0.10 8.61 2.29
N SER A 33 0.27 8.12 1.11
CA SER A 33 1.62 8.28 0.56
C SER A 33 1.51 8.94 -0.81
N GLU A 34 2.36 9.94 -1.04
CA GLU A 34 2.45 10.59 -2.34
C GLU A 34 3.86 10.38 -2.90
N ILE A 35 3.93 9.93 -4.13
CA ILE A 35 5.20 9.59 -4.77
C ILE A 35 5.26 10.28 -6.12
N ASP A 36 6.31 11.06 -6.34
CA ASP A 36 6.59 11.59 -7.67
C ASP A 36 7.17 10.46 -8.51
N VAL A 37 6.51 10.17 -9.62
CA VAL A 37 6.92 9.07 -10.49
C VAL A 37 8.35 9.26 -10.97
N ASN A 38 8.80 10.50 -11.13
CA ASN A 38 10.16 10.79 -11.58
C ASN A 38 11.22 10.43 -10.54
N ASP A 39 10.82 10.28 -9.28
CA ASP A 39 11.74 9.92 -8.20
C ASP A 39 11.82 8.42 -7.95
N ILE A 40 11.04 7.63 -8.66
CA ILE A 40 11.03 6.18 -8.48
C ILE A 40 12.33 5.58 -9.00
N THR A 41 13.01 4.84 -8.14
CA THR A 41 14.28 4.20 -8.49
C THR A 41 14.15 2.70 -8.69
N GLU A 42 13.10 2.09 -8.14
CA GLU A 42 12.91 0.64 -8.27
C GLU A 42 11.44 0.28 -8.17
N LEU A 43 11.01 -0.63 -9.03
CA LEU A 43 9.66 -1.21 -9.03
C LEU A 43 9.77 -2.71 -9.13
N LYS A 44 9.06 -3.42 -8.26
CA LYS A 44 9.02 -4.88 -8.31
C LYS A 44 7.64 -5.40 -7.99
N LEU A 45 7.22 -6.43 -8.71
CA LEU A 45 6.02 -7.18 -8.35
C LEU A 45 6.46 -8.40 -7.51
N LEU A 46 5.86 -8.53 -6.34
CA LEU A 46 6.19 -9.58 -5.39
C LEU A 46 4.97 -10.46 -5.13
N ASP A 47 5.21 -11.74 -4.90
CA ASP A 47 4.12 -12.65 -4.53
C ASP A 47 3.69 -12.43 -3.08
N GLU A 48 4.60 -12.00 -2.23
CA GLU A 48 4.33 -11.74 -0.82
C GLU A 48 5.32 -10.73 -0.27
N LEU A 49 5.02 -10.19 0.91
CA LEU A 49 5.93 -9.26 1.57
C LEU A 49 7.25 -9.94 1.90
N PRO A 50 8.38 -9.22 1.76
CA PRO A 50 9.66 -9.76 2.21
C PRO A 50 9.62 -10.00 3.72
N ASP A 51 10.35 -11.01 4.17
CA ASP A 51 10.49 -11.28 5.59
C ASP A 51 11.60 -10.39 6.14
N ASP A 52 11.22 -9.23 6.67
CA ASP A 52 12.19 -8.26 7.17
C ASP A 52 11.90 -7.83 8.61
N SER A 53 11.12 -8.61 9.32
CA SER A 53 10.77 -8.34 10.71
C SER A 53 10.22 -6.93 10.91
N PHE A 54 9.18 -6.58 10.13
CA PHE A 54 8.59 -5.26 10.18
C PHE A 54 8.02 -4.94 11.55
N LEU A 55 8.38 -3.77 12.08
CA LEU A 55 7.78 -3.22 13.29
C LEU A 55 6.86 -2.07 12.89
N ARG A 56 5.66 -2.10 13.45
CA ARG A 56 4.70 -1.03 13.21
C ARG A 56 5.07 0.19 14.05
N THR A 57 5.29 1.31 13.39
CA THR A 57 5.61 2.56 14.08
C THR A 57 4.38 3.46 14.19
N ASN A 58 3.50 3.42 13.18
CA ASN A 58 2.25 4.18 13.22
C ASN A 58 1.30 3.57 12.19
N GLY A 59 0.30 2.85 12.63
CA GLY A 59 -0.61 2.21 11.70
C GLY A 59 -1.45 1.16 12.37
N ALA A 60 -2.10 0.35 11.56
CA ALA A 60 -2.96 -0.72 12.02
C ALA A 60 -2.57 -2.04 11.38
N SER A 61 -2.49 -3.08 12.19
CA SER A 61 -2.17 -4.42 11.74
C SER A 61 -3.22 -5.37 12.29
N THR A 62 -3.89 -6.09 11.40
CA THR A 62 -4.92 -7.05 11.77
C THR A 62 -4.70 -8.33 10.98
N ASP A 63 -5.55 -9.32 11.16
CA ASP A 63 -5.50 -10.55 10.37
C ASP A 63 -5.83 -10.28 8.90
N SER A 64 -6.44 -9.13 8.61
CA SER A 64 -6.91 -8.82 7.26
C SER A 64 -6.02 -7.83 6.52
N TYR A 65 -5.24 -7.03 7.22
CA TYR A 65 -4.42 -6.01 6.55
C TYR A 65 -3.31 -5.48 7.46
N ASP A 66 -2.30 -4.90 6.80
CA ASP A 66 -1.27 -4.10 7.44
C ASP A 66 -1.23 -2.76 6.71
N ILE A 67 -1.62 -1.70 7.40
CA ILE A 67 -1.70 -0.37 6.80
C ILE A 67 -1.05 0.65 7.71
N GLY A 68 -0.17 1.46 7.14
CA GLY A 68 0.46 2.55 7.84
C GLY A 68 1.96 2.53 7.71
N LYS A 69 2.64 3.07 8.74
CA LYS A 69 4.08 3.21 8.73
C LYS A 69 4.73 2.12 9.54
N TYR A 70 5.76 1.54 8.96
CA TYR A 70 6.50 0.42 9.53
C TYR A 70 7.99 0.65 9.37
N GLU A 71 8.76 -0.13 10.10
CA GLU A 71 10.21 -0.13 9.94
C GLU A 71 10.70 -1.56 9.83
N GLY A 72 11.32 -1.88 8.70
CA GLY A 72 11.91 -3.18 8.50
C GLY A 72 13.32 -3.22 9.06
N ARG A 73 13.78 -4.41 9.40
CA ARG A 73 15.08 -4.59 10.01
C ARG A 73 16.22 -4.18 9.07
N THR A 74 16.12 -4.53 7.80
CA THR A 74 17.13 -4.18 6.80
C THR A 74 16.64 -3.13 5.82
N LEU A 75 15.34 -3.12 5.53
CA LEU A 75 14.77 -2.18 4.57
C LEU A 75 14.57 -0.78 5.13
N GLY A 76 14.47 -0.67 6.47
CA GLY A 76 14.26 0.63 7.08
C GLY A 76 12.82 1.08 7.04
N LYS A 77 12.62 2.39 7.07
CA LYS A 77 11.28 2.97 7.12
C LYS A 77 10.52 2.74 5.83
N CYS A 78 9.27 2.33 5.95
CA CYS A 78 8.43 2.07 4.81
C CYS A 78 6.97 2.29 5.15
N SER A 79 6.13 2.30 4.12
CA SER A 79 4.68 2.36 4.29
C SER A 79 4.07 1.10 3.69
N LEU A 80 3.13 0.52 4.40
CA LEU A 80 2.44 -0.68 3.95
C LEU A 80 0.97 -0.36 3.67
N TYR A 81 0.50 -0.82 2.54
CA TYR A 81 -0.92 -0.77 2.17
C TYR A 81 -1.25 -2.15 1.64
N VAL A 82 -1.23 -3.14 2.54
CA VAL A 82 -1.26 -4.54 2.15
C VAL A 82 -2.45 -5.23 2.80
N PHE A 83 -3.29 -5.82 1.97
CA PHE A 83 -4.41 -6.64 2.40
C PHE A 83 -4.02 -8.10 2.29
N ASP A 84 -4.33 -8.86 3.33
CA ASP A 84 -3.95 -10.27 3.40
C ASP A 84 -4.67 -11.10 2.33
N GLY A 85 -3.92 -11.98 1.70
CA GLY A 85 -4.49 -12.90 0.72
C GLY A 85 -4.59 -12.36 -0.70
N TYR A 86 -4.10 -11.17 -0.96
CA TYR A 86 -4.12 -10.58 -2.30
C TYR A 86 -2.72 -10.44 -2.86
N SER A 87 -2.55 -10.78 -4.12
CA SER A 87 -1.27 -10.67 -4.81
C SER A 87 -1.51 -10.19 -6.23
N PRO A 88 -0.53 -9.62 -6.91
CA PRO A 88 0.82 -9.35 -6.42
C PRO A 88 0.87 -8.13 -5.49
N ILE A 89 2.00 -7.97 -4.83
CA ILE A 89 2.31 -6.78 -4.06
C ILE A 89 3.32 -5.98 -4.86
N LEU A 90 3.04 -4.69 -5.03
CA LEU A 90 3.97 -3.81 -5.75
C LEU A 90 4.87 -3.12 -4.76
N MET A 91 6.17 -3.28 -4.95
CA MET A 91 7.17 -2.55 -4.19
C MET A 91 7.59 -1.33 -5.00
N ILE A 92 7.48 -0.16 -4.39
CA ILE A 92 7.86 1.10 -5.03
C ILE A 92 8.92 1.74 -4.17
N LYS A 93 10.10 1.92 -4.74
CA LYS A 93 11.20 2.61 -4.06
C LYS A 93 11.46 3.92 -4.77
N SER A 94 11.40 5.01 -4.03
CA SER A 94 11.77 6.32 -4.52
C SER A 94 12.88 6.88 -3.64
N ASP A 95 13.31 8.11 -3.90
CA ASP A 95 14.49 8.67 -3.21
C ASP A 95 14.43 8.52 -1.69
N ASP A 96 13.28 8.83 -1.08
CA ASP A 96 13.15 8.83 0.37
C ASP A 96 12.09 7.88 0.89
N THR A 97 11.45 7.12 0.01
CA THR A 97 10.24 6.40 0.37
C THR A 97 10.28 4.98 -0.16
N LEU A 98 9.82 4.06 0.67
CA LEU A 98 9.61 2.67 0.27
C LEU A 98 8.16 2.33 0.59
N VAL A 99 7.41 1.87 -0.41
CA VAL A 99 5.99 1.56 -0.26
C VAL A 99 5.72 0.17 -0.79
N PHE A 100 4.93 -0.59 -0.05
CA PHE A 100 4.39 -1.87 -0.49
C PHE A 100 2.88 -1.73 -0.58
N VAL A 101 2.31 -2.03 -1.73
CA VAL A 101 0.87 -1.86 -1.96
C VAL A 101 0.32 -3.04 -2.75
N ASN A 102 -0.85 -3.51 -2.35
CA ASN A 102 -1.62 -4.44 -3.17
C ASN A 102 -3.06 -3.94 -3.24
N SER A 103 -3.90 -4.68 -3.92
CA SER A 103 -5.28 -4.27 -4.13
C SER A 103 -6.20 -5.47 -4.05
N LYS A 104 -7.40 -5.24 -3.54
CA LYS A 104 -8.45 -6.25 -3.57
C LYS A 104 -9.08 -6.38 -4.96
N GLU A 105 -8.84 -5.39 -5.82
CA GLU A 105 -9.36 -5.41 -7.18
C GLU A 105 -8.42 -6.19 -8.08
N ASP A 106 -8.96 -7.19 -8.75
CA ASP A 106 -8.18 -8.07 -9.61
C ASP A 106 -7.58 -7.29 -10.78
N GLY A 107 -6.27 -7.44 -10.95
CA GLY A 107 -5.56 -6.81 -12.05
C GLY A 107 -5.16 -5.37 -11.85
N GLU A 108 -5.59 -4.72 -10.77
CA GLU A 108 -5.29 -3.31 -10.55
C GLU A 108 -3.79 -3.05 -10.39
N ILE A 109 -3.13 -3.90 -9.62
CA ILE A 109 -1.70 -3.71 -9.35
C ILE A 109 -0.86 -3.95 -10.60
N GLU A 110 -1.22 -4.95 -11.39
CA GLU A 110 -0.51 -5.21 -12.64
C GLU A 110 -0.66 -4.04 -13.61
N ARG A 111 -1.85 -3.46 -13.69
CA ARG A 111 -2.08 -2.29 -14.53
C ARG A 111 -1.26 -1.10 -14.06
N LEU A 112 -1.22 -0.88 -12.76
CA LEU A 112 -0.43 0.19 -12.17
C LEU A 112 1.05 0.01 -12.47
N TYR A 113 1.54 -1.20 -12.33
CA TYR A 113 2.93 -1.51 -12.63
C TYR A 113 3.29 -1.16 -14.07
N VAL A 114 2.43 -1.55 -15.00
CA VAL A 114 2.67 -1.25 -16.41
C VAL A 114 2.68 0.27 -16.67
N GLU A 115 1.75 0.99 -16.07
CA GLU A 115 1.70 2.44 -16.22
C GLU A 115 2.95 3.13 -15.65
N LEU A 116 3.44 2.65 -14.53
CA LEU A 116 4.61 3.25 -13.89
C LEU A 116 5.90 2.93 -14.64
N CYS A 117 5.93 1.83 -15.39
CA CYS A 117 7.11 1.45 -16.16
C CYS A 117 7.25 2.22 -17.47
N GLN A 118 6.25 3.00 -17.85
CA GLN A 118 6.30 3.76 -19.09
C GLN A 118 7.04 5.12 -18.94
#